data_8196fc93e798f63a2c6f39efc208b158
#
_entry.id   8196fc93e798f63a2c6f39efc208b158
#
_cell.length_a   1.000
_cell.length_b   1.000
_cell.length_c   1.000
_cell.angle_alpha   90.00
_cell.angle_beta   90.00
_cell.angle_gamma   90.00
#
_symmetry.space_group_name_H-M   'P 1'
#
loop_
_entity.id
_entity.type
_entity.pdbx_description
1 polymer ?
#
loop_
_entity_poly.entity_id
_entity_poly.type
_entity_poly.pdbx_seq_one_letter_code
_entity_poly.pdbx_strand_id
1 'polypeptide(L)'
;MAGIEIHRIEKKEASYANPVVLFITGLPCTGKTVLGKQIAAYFSLPYLYKDGIKESLFDSMGWSDRDWSKRIGVAAYSLLFYFAEALLVARQSFILESNFSVERDGPRLLKLQENYQFRAIEIQCVAKGEVIVERYRQRWEAGARHPGHVDPETYEELRLTLLKGRLSPLGLQGGYIEVETTDFEKVDVAEIIQVIERKIDGIANHSAS
;
A
#
# COMPACT_ATOMS: atom_id res chain seq x y z
N MET A 1 -6.65 -31.88 -35.79
CA MET A 1 -6.45 -30.81 -34.77
C MET A 1 -6.59 -29.50 -35.51
N ALA A 2 -7.70 -28.81 -35.27
CA ALA A 2 -7.92 -27.47 -35.86
C ALA A 2 -7.01 -26.47 -35.12
N GLY A 3 -6.11 -25.80 -35.87
CA GLY A 3 -5.27 -24.74 -35.34
C GLY A 3 -6.13 -23.55 -34.94
N ILE A 4 -5.92 -23.06 -33.74
CA ILE A 4 -6.53 -21.79 -33.30
C ILE A 4 -5.83 -20.66 -34.08
N GLU A 5 -6.54 -20.06 -35.03
CA GLU A 5 -6.08 -18.86 -35.72
C GLU A 5 -6.17 -17.67 -34.74
N ILE A 6 -5.02 -17.25 -34.23
CA ILE A 6 -4.91 -16.07 -33.40
C ILE A 6 -5.00 -14.86 -34.32
N HIS A 7 -6.20 -14.30 -34.45
CA HIS A 7 -6.35 -12.98 -35.10
C HIS A 7 -5.49 -11.97 -34.33
N ARG A 8 -4.58 -11.34 -35.04
CA ARG A 8 -3.72 -10.26 -34.53
C ARG A 8 -4.64 -9.11 -34.10
N ILE A 9 -4.94 -9.03 -32.80
CA ILE A 9 -5.63 -7.90 -32.22
C ILE A 9 -4.70 -6.70 -32.41
N GLU A 10 -5.11 -5.72 -33.22
CA GLU A 10 -4.37 -4.49 -33.36
C GLU A 10 -4.22 -3.87 -31.97
N LYS A 11 -2.97 -3.73 -31.52
CA LYS A 11 -2.66 -3.00 -30.28
C LYS A 11 -3.19 -1.58 -30.47
N LYS A 12 -4.26 -1.24 -29.76
CA LYS A 12 -4.64 0.15 -29.56
C LYS A 12 -3.44 0.74 -28.79
N GLU A 13 -2.63 1.55 -29.47
CA GLU A 13 -1.60 2.35 -28.83
C GLU A 13 -2.29 3.35 -27.90
N ALA A 14 -2.62 2.90 -26.71
CA ALA A 14 -2.92 3.80 -25.63
C ALA A 14 -1.56 4.43 -25.27
N SER A 15 -1.36 5.68 -25.68
CA SER A 15 -0.26 6.52 -25.20
C SER A 15 -0.48 6.73 -23.71
N TYR A 16 -0.11 5.74 -22.89
CA TYR A 16 -0.12 5.88 -21.44
C TYR A 16 1.12 6.68 -21.07
N ALA A 17 0.93 7.89 -20.60
CA ALA A 17 1.89 8.57 -19.74
C ALA A 17 2.37 7.61 -18.65
N ASN A 18 3.58 7.81 -18.12
CA ASN A 18 4.11 6.92 -17.07
C ASN A 18 3.07 6.71 -15.96
N PRO A 19 2.77 5.45 -15.57
CA PRO A 19 1.75 5.19 -14.57
C PRO A 19 2.11 5.84 -13.24
N VAL A 20 1.11 6.21 -12.46
CA VAL A 20 1.27 6.74 -11.11
C VAL A 20 1.02 5.62 -10.12
N VAL A 21 1.95 5.39 -9.19
CA VAL A 21 1.76 4.48 -8.08
C VAL A 21 1.68 5.28 -6.79
N LEU A 22 0.52 5.21 -6.12
CA LEU A 22 0.33 5.80 -4.81
C LEU A 22 0.73 4.77 -3.75
N PHE A 23 1.80 5.03 -3.01
CA PHE A 23 2.25 4.19 -1.91
C PHE A 23 1.62 4.69 -0.62
N ILE A 24 0.71 3.92 -0.01
CA ILE A 24 0.16 4.24 1.30
C ILE A 24 0.93 3.44 2.35
N THR A 25 1.66 4.14 3.20
CA THR A 25 2.54 3.56 4.20
C THR A 25 2.27 4.12 5.60
N GLY A 26 2.89 3.54 6.61
CA GLY A 26 2.74 3.91 8.02
C GLY A 26 2.64 2.69 8.93
N LEU A 27 2.74 2.90 10.22
CA LEU A 27 2.63 1.84 11.23
C LEU A 27 1.22 1.20 11.27
N PRO A 28 1.04 0.00 11.81
CA PRO A 28 -0.28 -0.55 12.10
C PRO A 28 -1.15 0.46 12.88
N CYS A 29 -2.45 0.46 12.64
CA CYS A 29 -3.43 1.33 13.30
C CYS A 29 -3.29 2.84 13.05
N THR A 30 -2.54 3.27 12.04
CA THR A 30 -2.48 4.68 11.60
C THR A 30 -3.59 5.07 10.60
N GLY A 31 -4.57 4.22 10.32
CA GLY A 31 -5.71 4.55 9.45
C GLY A 31 -5.44 4.38 7.94
N LYS A 32 -4.30 3.83 7.53
CA LYS A 32 -3.93 3.61 6.11
C LYS A 32 -5.05 3.02 5.25
N THR A 33 -5.64 1.93 5.72
CA THR A 33 -6.65 1.19 4.94
C THR A 33 -7.95 1.98 4.77
N VAL A 34 -8.33 2.78 5.76
CA VAL A 34 -9.50 3.66 5.66
C VAL A 34 -9.24 4.75 4.63
N LEU A 35 -8.10 5.44 4.76
CA LEU A 35 -7.69 6.48 3.80
C LEU A 35 -7.50 5.90 2.39
N GLY A 36 -6.84 4.76 2.27
CA GLY A 36 -6.55 4.11 0.99
C GLY A 36 -7.81 3.73 0.22
N LYS A 37 -8.84 3.21 0.91
CA LYS A 37 -10.13 2.90 0.29
C LYS A 37 -10.84 4.15 -0.24
N GLN A 38 -10.78 5.27 0.48
CA GLN A 38 -11.38 6.54 0.04
C GLN A 38 -10.65 7.12 -1.17
N ILE A 39 -9.31 7.12 -1.16
CA ILE A 39 -8.49 7.55 -2.30
C ILE A 39 -8.74 6.65 -3.51
N ALA A 40 -8.79 5.32 -3.32
CA ALA A 40 -9.07 4.37 -4.39
C ALA A 40 -10.43 4.59 -5.04
N ALA A 41 -11.46 4.84 -4.23
CA ALA A 41 -12.81 5.12 -4.72
C ALA A 41 -12.85 6.43 -5.52
N TYR A 42 -12.19 7.49 -5.04
CA TYR A 42 -12.17 8.78 -5.73
C TYR A 42 -11.48 8.71 -7.09
N PHE A 43 -10.28 8.15 -7.14
CA PHE A 43 -9.50 8.06 -8.39
C PHE A 43 -9.87 6.86 -9.27
N SER A 44 -10.78 5.98 -8.83
CA SER A 44 -11.14 4.72 -9.52
C SER A 44 -9.91 3.86 -9.84
N LEU A 45 -8.96 3.78 -8.88
CA LEU A 45 -7.72 3.03 -9.03
C LEU A 45 -7.80 1.63 -8.41
N PRO A 46 -7.16 0.62 -9.02
CA PRO A 46 -6.91 -0.65 -8.35
C PRO A 46 -6.20 -0.43 -7.01
N TYR A 47 -6.67 -1.10 -5.96
CA TYR A 47 -6.14 -0.97 -4.61
C TYR A 47 -5.62 -2.32 -4.11
N LEU A 48 -4.30 -2.43 -4.03
CA LEU A 48 -3.60 -3.60 -3.53
C LEU A 48 -3.11 -3.32 -2.11
N TYR A 49 -3.65 -4.03 -1.14
CA TYR A 49 -3.22 -3.90 0.25
C TYR A 49 -2.85 -5.25 0.85
N LYS A 50 -1.69 -5.29 1.46
CA LYS A 50 -1.03 -6.52 1.92
C LYS A 50 -1.88 -7.29 2.93
N ASP A 51 -2.53 -6.61 3.86
CA ASP A 51 -3.33 -7.28 4.90
C ASP A 51 -4.60 -7.93 4.32
N GLY A 52 -5.23 -7.34 3.30
CA GLY A 52 -6.36 -7.98 2.61
C GLY A 52 -5.96 -9.26 1.86
N ILE A 53 -4.79 -9.25 1.19
CA ILE A 53 -4.25 -10.47 0.57
C ILE A 53 -3.97 -11.51 1.65
N LYS A 54 -3.38 -11.12 2.78
CA LYS A 54 -3.09 -12.01 3.89
C LYS A 54 -4.34 -12.64 4.48
N GLU A 55 -5.39 -11.86 4.67
CA GLU A 55 -6.68 -12.32 5.20
C GLU A 55 -7.36 -13.29 4.23
N SER A 56 -7.37 -12.99 2.93
CA SER A 56 -7.87 -13.92 1.90
C SER A 56 -7.10 -15.26 1.89
N LEU A 57 -5.79 -15.23 2.16
CA LEU A 57 -5.02 -16.47 2.31
C LEU A 57 -5.38 -17.22 3.59
N PHE A 58 -5.66 -16.54 4.70
CA PHE A 58 -6.15 -17.19 5.92
C PHE A 58 -7.52 -17.84 5.70
N ASP A 59 -8.44 -17.19 5.00
CA ASP A 59 -9.76 -17.71 4.68
C ASP A 59 -9.67 -19.00 3.85
N SER A 60 -8.72 -19.08 2.91
CA SER A 60 -8.58 -20.20 1.99
C SER A 60 -7.71 -21.34 2.51
N MET A 61 -6.67 -21.04 3.31
CA MET A 61 -5.66 -22.00 3.77
C MET A 61 -5.76 -22.31 5.26
N GLY A 62 -6.66 -21.62 5.97
CA GLY A 62 -6.75 -21.69 7.44
C GLY A 62 -5.70 -20.83 8.14
N TRP A 63 -5.84 -20.74 9.44
CA TRP A 63 -4.93 -20.01 10.32
C TRP A 63 -4.66 -20.81 11.61
N SER A 64 -3.51 -20.58 12.24
CA SER A 64 -3.13 -21.22 13.48
C SER A 64 -2.35 -20.27 14.39
N ASP A 65 -1.04 -20.42 14.45
CA ASP A 65 -0.14 -19.71 15.35
C ASP A 65 0.61 -18.54 14.68
N ARG A 66 1.49 -17.93 15.44
CA ARG A 66 2.32 -16.80 15.00
C ARG A 66 3.28 -17.17 13.87
N ASP A 67 3.84 -18.37 13.86
CA ASP A 67 4.77 -18.80 12.81
C ASP A 67 4.04 -19.03 11.50
N TRP A 68 2.85 -19.62 11.53
CA TRP A 68 1.98 -19.71 10.37
C TRP A 68 1.59 -18.31 9.85
N SER A 69 1.22 -17.40 10.75
CA SER A 69 0.91 -16.00 10.41
C SER A 69 2.09 -15.31 9.72
N LYS A 70 3.33 -15.55 10.14
CA LYS A 70 4.55 -15.03 9.48
C LYS A 70 4.71 -15.61 8.07
N ARG A 71 4.54 -16.93 7.89
CA ARG A 71 4.64 -17.60 6.58
C ARG A 71 3.60 -17.05 5.59
N ILE A 72 2.34 -16.96 6.01
CA ILE A 72 1.28 -16.36 5.18
C ILE A 72 1.58 -14.87 4.91
N GLY A 73 2.18 -14.15 5.85
CA GLY A 73 2.65 -12.79 5.65
C GLY A 73 3.69 -12.66 4.53
N VAL A 74 4.64 -13.61 4.42
CA VAL A 74 5.62 -13.66 3.32
C VAL A 74 4.94 -13.95 1.99
N ALA A 75 4.01 -14.91 1.95
CA ALA A 75 3.24 -15.23 0.74
C ALA A 75 2.41 -14.03 0.27
N ALA A 76 1.71 -13.36 1.20
CA ALA A 76 0.95 -12.14 0.90
C ALA A 76 1.82 -11.02 0.32
N TYR A 77 3.03 -10.88 0.84
CA TYR A 77 4.01 -9.91 0.32
C TYR A 77 4.47 -10.25 -1.10
N SER A 78 4.73 -11.52 -1.37
CA SER A 78 5.09 -11.98 -2.71
C SER A 78 3.98 -11.74 -3.72
N LEU A 79 2.72 -12.03 -3.36
CA LEU A 79 1.55 -11.77 -4.18
C LEU A 79 1.31 -10.27 -4.39
N LEU A 80 1.50 -9.44 -3.36
CA LEU A 80 1.38 -7.99 -3.47
C LEU A 80 2.27 -7.44 -4.59
N PHE A 81 3.54 -7.85 -4.61
CA PHE A 81 4.49 -7.41 -5.63
C PHE A 81 4.22 -8.05 -7.00
N TYR A 82 3.80 -9.31 -7.04
CA TYR A 82 3.42 -9.98 -8.29
C TYR A 82 2.28 -9.22 -8.99
N PHE A 83 1.24 -8.85 -8.27
CA PHE A 83 0.14 -8.07 -8.83
C PHE A 83 0.56 -6.63 -9.19
N ALA A 84 1.41 -6.00 -8.36
CA ALA A 84 1.95 -4.67 -8.68
C ALA A 84 2.74 -4.69 -10.00
N GLU A 85 3.61 -5.69 -10.20
CA GLU A 85 4.36 -5.85 -11.44
C GLU A 85 3.43 -6.09 -12.65
N ALA A 86 2.39 -6.91 -12.50
CA ALA A 86 1.41 -7.14 -13.57
C ALA A 86 0.69 -5.84 -13.98
N LEU A 87 0.31 -5.00 -13.01
CA LEU A 87 -0.30 -3.69 -13.30
C LEU A 87 0.70 -2.74 -13.97
N LEU A 88 1.98 -2.74 -13.56
CA LEU A 88 3.02 -1.92 -14.18
C LEU A 88 3.31 -2.36 -15.64
N VAL A 89 3.35 -3.66 -15.90
CA VAL A 89 3.44 -4.21 -17.27
C VAL A 89 2.26 -3.73 -18.13
N ALA A 90 1.06 -3.69 -17.55
CA ALA A 90 -0.14 -3.18 -18.20
C ALA A 90 -0.21 -1.64 -18.26
N ARG A 91 0.81 -0.93 -17.75
CA ARG A 91 0.87 0.54 -17.68
C ARG A 91 -0.32 1.15 -16.92
N GLN A 92 -0.83 0.44 -15.92
CA GLN A 92 -1.94 0.90 -15.07
C GLN A 92 -1.41 1.67 -13.86
N SER A 93 -2.09 2.76 -13.50
CA SER A 93 -1.90 3.42 -12.21
C SER A 93 -2.67 2.65 -11.14
N PHE A 94 -2.14 2.58 -9.92
CA PHE A 94 -2.76 1.85 -8.81
C PHE A 94 -2.28 2.37 -7.46
N ILE A 95 -2.90 1.86 -6.41
CA ILE A 95 -2.51 2.10 -5.02
C ILE A 95 -1.90 0.84 -4.44
N LEU A 96 -0.77 0.98 -3.76
CA LEU A 96 -0.06 -0.08 -3.07
C LEU A 96 0.06 0.25 -1.58
N GLU A 97 -0.60 -0.55 -0.73
CA GLU A 97 -0.58 -0.33 0.72
C GLU A 97 0.15 -1.44 1.47
N SER A 98 1.07 -1.04 2.31
CA SER A 98 1.66 -1.88 3.36
C SER A 98 2.35 -0.99 4.40
N ASN A 99 2.84 -1.59 5.48
CA ASN A 99 3.82 -1.00 6.39
C ASN A 99 5.23 -1.15 5.80
N PHE A 100 5.45 -0.56 4.61
CA PHE A 100 6.75 -0.58 3.95
C PHE A 100 7.81 0.08 4.85
N SER A 101 9.01 -0.51 4.86
CA SER A 101 10.18 0.04 5.54
C SER A 101 11.30 0.24 4.54
N VAL A 102 11.97 1.38 4.61
CA VAL A 102 13.06 1.71 3.69
C VAL A 102 14.18 0.67 3.74
N GLU A 103 14.48 0.13 4.93
CA GLU A 103 15.55 -0.84 5.13
C GLU A 103 15.24 -2.20 4.47
N ARG A 104 13.99 -2.64 4.57
CA ARG A 104 13.56 -3.95 4.05
C ARG A 104 13.12 -3.88 2.60
N ASP A 105 12.34 -2.86 2.26
CA ASP A 105 11.60 -2.79 1.00
C ASP A 105 12.20 -1.80 0.02
N GLY A 106 12.93 -0.80 0.50
CA GLY A 106 13.51 0.28 -0.30
C GLY A 106 14.26 -0.21 -1.53
N PRO A 107 15.23 -1.15 -1.41
CA PRO A 107 15.98 -1.63 -2.57
C PRO A 107 15.09 -2.28 -3.64
N ARG A 108 14.06 -3.04 -3.24
CA ARG A 108 13.10 -3.66 -4.16
C ARG A 108 12.21 -2.62 -4.84
N LEU A 109 11.73 -1.64 -4.10
CA LEU A 109 10.85 -0.58 -4.60
C LEU A 109 11.59 0.34 -5.58
N LEU A 110 12.84 0.72 -5.28
CA LEU A 110 13.69 1.50 -6.19
C LEU A 110 13.95 0.75 -7.50
N LYS A 111 14.31 -0.54 -7.41
CA LYS A 111 14.50 -1.38 -8.61
C LYS A 111 13.21 -1.50 -9.43
N LEU A 112 12.06 -1.60 -8.76
CA LEU A 112 10.76 -1.62 -9.43
C LEU A 112 10.52 -0.30 -10.17
N GLN A 113 10.82 0.84 -9.53
CA GLN A 113 10.69 2.16 -10.14
C GLN A 113 11.62 2.33 -11.34
N GLU A 114 12.87 1.88 -11.24
CA GLU A 114 13.82 1.90 -12.34
C GLU A 114 13.36 1.05 -13.54
N ASN A 115 12.87 -0.18 -13.28
CA ASN A 115 12.49 -1.11 -14.33
C ASN A 115 11.23 -0.67 -15.09
N TYR A 116 10.26 -0.08 -14.41
CA TYR A 116 8.95 0.22 -14.98
C TYR A 116 8.69 1.71 -15.21
N GLN A 117 9.62 2.59 -14.77
CA GLN A 117 9.56 4.04 -15.01
C GLN A 117 8.22 4.66 -14.59
N PHE A 118 7.68 4.26 -13.43
CA PHE A 118 6.46 4.85 -12.88
C PHE A 118 6.77 6.09 -12.01
N ARG A 119 5.76 6.94 -11.85
CA ARG A 119 5.80 8.08 -10.94
C ARG A 119 5.28 7.64 -9.57
N ALA A 120 6.07 7.85 -8.51
CA ALA A 120 5.68 7.50 -7.16
C ALA A 120 5.12 8.71 -6.41
N ILE A 121 4.06 8.50 -5.63
CA ILE A 121 3.62 9.43 -4.59
C ILE A 121 3.48 8.61 -3.31
N GLU A 122 4.35 8.88 -2.33
CA GLU A 122 4.28 8.25 -1.03
C GLU A 122 3.36 9.07 -0.12
N ILE A 123 2.36 8.40 0.47
CA ILE A 123 1.41 8.94 1.44
C ILE A 123 1.66 8.21 2.75
N GLN A 124 2.32 8.87 3.69
CA GLN A 124 2.63 8.27 4.98
C GLN A 124 1.64 8.70 6.04
N CYS A 125 0.87 7.73 6.58
CA CYS A 125 0.03 7.96 7.74
C CYS A 125 0.86 7.89 9.01
N VAL A 126 0.85 8.97 9.79
CA VAL A 126 1.55 9.08 11.07
C VAL A 126 0.56 9.37 12.20
N ALA A 127 0.90 8.98 13.43
CA ALA A 127 0.15 9.34 14.62
C ALA A 127 1.06 9.29 15.85
N LYS A 128 0.63 9.88 16.97
CA LYS A 128 1.35 9.73 18.24
C LYS A 128 1.44 8.26 18.64
N GLY A 129 2.62 7.82 19.05
CA GLY A 129 2.90 6.41 19.34
C GLY A 129 1.97 5.81 20.37
N GLU A 130 1.64 6.55 21.43
CA GLU A 130 0.71 6.13 22.49
C GLU A 130 -0.70 5.89 21.92
N VAL A 131 -1.13 6.74 20.97
CA VAL A 131 -2.42 6.60 20.30
C VAL A 131 -2.45 5.35 19.42
N ILE A 132 -1.35 5.07 18.71
CA ILE A 132 -1.24 3.84 17.89
C ILE A 132 -1.30 2.60 18.78
N VAL A 133 -0.58 2.59 19.90
CA VAL A 133 -0.56 1.49 20.87
C VAL A 133 -1.97 1.25 21.43
N GLU A 134 -2.66 2.31 21.81
CA GLU A 134 -4.03 2.20 22.34
C GLU A 134 -5.03 1.70 21.27
N ARG A 135 -4.97 2.22 20.06
CA ARG A 135 -5.78 1.74 18.93
C ARG A 135 -5.50 0.28 18.59
N TYR A 136 -4.24 -0.15 18.70
CA TYR A 136 -3.87 -1.54 18.46
C TYR A 136 -4.51 -2.45 19.50
N ARG A 137 -4.43 -2.08 20.80
CA ARG A 137 -5.05 -2.80 21.91
C ARG A 137 -6.58 -2.90 21.75
N GLN A 138 -7.26 -1.76 21.51
CA GLN A 138 -8.71 -1.71 21.32
C GLN A 138 -9.16 -2.58 20.14
N ARG A 139 -8.45 -2.54 19.00
CA ARG A 139 -8.77 -3.36 17.84
C ARG A 139 -8.68 -4.85 18.15
N TRP A 140 -7.64 -5.25 18.86
CA TRP A 140 -7.47 -6.65 19.27
C TRP A 140 -8.55 -7.06 20.27
N GLU A 141 -8.80 -6.29 21.35
CA GLU A 141 -9.82 -6.59 22.36
C GLU A 141 -11.23 -6.67 21.75
N ALA A 142 -11.53 -5.85 20.76
CA ALA A 142 -12.79 -5.87 20.04
C ALA A 142 -12.92 -7.04 19.04
N GLY A 143 -11.87 -7.84 18.81
CA GLY A 143 -11.87 -8.88 17.78
C GLY A 143 -12.13 -8.35 16.36
N ALA A 144 -11.78 -7.08 16.12
CA ALA A 144 -12.11 -6.38 14.86
C ALA A 144 -11.17 -6.72 13.69
N ARG A 145 -10.27 -7.67 13.87
CA ARG A 145 -9.33 -8.12 12.84
C ARG A 145 -9.39 -9.63 12.71
N HIS A 146 -9.05 -10.12 11.50
CA HIS A 146 -8.99 -11.57 11.26
C HIS A 146 -8.06 -12.26 12.29
N PRO A 147 -8.51 -13.34 12.98
CA PRO A 147 -7.77 -13.96 14.07
C PRO A 147 -6.40 -14.52 13.66
N GLY A 148 -6.22 -14.87 12.40
CA GLY A 148 -4.95 -15.32 11.84
C GLY A 148 -3.80 -14.30 11.92
N HIS A 149 -4.07 -13.03 12.27
CA HIS A 149 -3.01 -12.06 12.55
C HIS A 149 -2.30 -12.31 13.88
N VAL A 150 -2.95 -13.04 14.81
CA VAL A 150 -2.42 -13.36 16.15
C VAL A 150 -1.94 -12.08 16.86
N ASP A 151 -2.84 -11.10 16.97
CA ASP A 151 -2.50 -9.73 17.41
C ASP A 151 -1.87 -9.64 18.79
N PRO A 152 -2.22 -10.47 19.83
CA PRO A 152 -1.53 -10.44 21.12
C PRO A 152 -0.02 -10.64 21.03
N GLU A 153 0.40 -11.71 20.34
CA GLU A 153 1.82 -12.03 20.18
C GLU A 153 2.51 -11.02 19.26
N THR A 154 1.80 -10.55 18.23
CA THR A 154 2.29 -9.51 17.30
C THR A 154 2.48 -8.17 18.03
N TYR A 155 1.64 -7.84 19.01
CA TYR A 155 1.76 -6.61 19.79
C TYR A 155 3.07 -6.55 20.57
N GLU A 156 3.43 -7.63 21.28
CA GLU A 156 4.68 -7.65 22.04
C GLU A 156 5.92 -7.45 21.14
N GLU A 157 5.90 -8.04 19.93
CA GLU A 157 6.98 -7.84 18.95
C GLU A 157 7.05 -6.40 18.43
N LEU A 158 5.92 -5.73 18.29
CA LEU A 158 5.82 -4.43 17.60
C LEU A 158 5.78 -3.22 18.54
N ARG A 159 5.48 -3.38 19.82
CA ARG A 159 5.20 -2.29 20.77
C ARG A 159 6.19 -1.13 20.70
N LEU A 160 7.49 -1.42 20.72
CA LEU A 160 8.52 -0.37 20.64
C LEU A 160 8.54 0.34 19.26
N THR A 161 8.18 -0.38 18.21
CA THR A 161 8.07 0.20 16.87
C THR A 161 6.83 1.08 16.76
N LEU A 162 5.71 0.66 17.34
CA LEU A 162 4.46 1.44 17.36
C LEU A 162 4.64 2.78 18.08
N LEU A 163 5.41 2.80 19.17
CA LEU A 163 5.72 4.02 19.93
C LEU A 163 6.51 5.06 19.13
N LYS A 164 7.16 4.70 18.02
CA LYS A 164 7.84 5.68 17.15
C LYS A 164 6.86 6.61 16.42
N GLY A 165 5.61 6.22 16.26
CA GLY A 165 4.56 7.01 15.62
C GLY A 165 4.64 7.09 14.09
N ARG A 166 5.79 6.81 13.50
CA ARG A 166 6.07 6.92 12.07
C ARG A 166 7.11 5.94 11.59
N LEU A 167 7.21 5.80 10.27
CA LEU A 167 8.29 5.11 9.58
C LEU A 167 9.21 6.14 8.90
N SER A 168 10.40 5.71 8.46
CA SER A 168 11.22 6.52 7.57
C SER A 168 10.61 6.55 6.17
N PRO A 169 10.71 7.69 5.43
CA PRO A 169 10.29 7.76 4.02
C PRO A 169 11.01 6.72 3.16
N LEU A 170 10.33 6.21 2.15
CA LEU A 170 10.85 5.13 1.28
C LEU A 170 11.99 5.56 0.36
N GLY A 171 12.16 6.87 0.14
CA GLY A 171 13.21 7.40 -0.73
C GLY A 171 12.94 7.22 -2.22
N LEU A 172 11.69 6.97 -2.62
CA LEU A 172 11.29 6.87 -4.02
C LEU A 172 11.36 8.23 -4.71
N GLN A 173 11.69 8.23 -6.00
CA GLN A 173 11.64 9.45 -6.81
C GLN A 173 10.19 9.82 -7.08
N GLY A 174 9.77 11.02 -6.61
CA GLY A 174 8.41 11.51 -6.78
C GLY A 174 7.91 12.39 -5.64
N GLY A 175 6.62 12.25 -5.31
CA GLY A 175 5.98 13.05 -4.27
C GLY A 175 5.97 12.37 -2.90
N TYR A 176 6.02 13.18 -1.84
CA TYR A 176 5.79 12.73 -0.47
C TYR A 176 4.68 13.58 0.18
N ILE A 177 3.79 12.91 0.90
CA ILE A 177 2.69 13.50 1.66
C ILE A 177 2.68 12.84 3.03
N GLU A 178 2.78 13.62 4.10
CA GLU A 178 2.56 13.13 5.46
C GLU A 178 1.13 13.46 5.89
N VAL A 179 0.41 12.46 6.41
CA VAL A 179 -0.96 12.59 6.89
C VAL A 179 -0.97 12.31 8.39
N GLU A 180 -1.19 13.35 9.18
CA GLU A 180 -1.33 13.23 10.63
C GLU A 180 -2.71 12.65 10.98
N THR A 181 -2.75 11.52 11.66
CA THR A 181 -3.95 10.74 11.96
C THR A 181 -4.18 10.51 13.46
N THR A 182 -3.47 11.23 14.34
CA THR A 182 -3.66 11.12 15.80
C THR A 182 -5.13 11.36 16.19
N ASP A 183 -5.77 12.33 15.55
CA ASP A 183 -7.21 12.55 15.61
C ASP A 183 -7.79 12.31 14.21
N PHE A 184 -8.31 11.11 13.99
CA PHE A 184 -8.76 10.70 12.64
C PHE A 184 -10.00 11.48 12.17
N GLU A 185 -10.78 12.04 13.08
CA GLU A 185 -11.96 12.86 12.73
C GLU A 185 -11.55 14.21 12.11
N LYS A 186 -10.32 14.67 12.36
CA LYS A 186 -9.77 15.90 11.78
C LYS A 186 -9.06 15.71 10.44
N VAL A 187 -8.97 14.48 9.94
CA VAL A 187 -8.34 14.21 8.65
C VAL A 187 -9.25 14.68 7.53
N ASP A 188 -8.85 15.75 6.85
CA ASP A 188 -9.54 16.23 5.65
C ASP A 188 -9.09 15.45 4.41
N VAL A 189 -9.87 14.44 4.05
CA VAL A 189 -9.58 13.59 2.89
C VAL A 189 -9.71 14.36 1.57
N ALA A 190 -10.59 15.36 1.51
CA ALA A 190 -10.74 16.19 0.30
C ALA A 190 -9.48 17.03 0.07
N GLU A 191 -8.88 17.60 1.13
CA GLU A 191 -7.61 18.31 1.03
C GLU A 191 -6.47 17.37 0.58
N ILE A 192 -6.40 16.17 1.14
CA ILE A 192 -5.39 15.17 0.75
C ILE A 192 -5.51 14.83 -0.73
N ILE A 193 -6.72 14.61 -1.23
CA ILE A 193 -7.01 14.34 -2.65
C ILE A 193 -6.51 15.48 -3.51
N GLN A 194 -6.81 16.74 -3.18
CA GLN A 194 -6.33 17.90 -3.91
C GLN A 194 -4.78 18.01 -3.92
N VAL A 195 -4.13 17.64 -2.83
CA VAL A 195 -2.65 17.58 -2.77
C VAL A 195 -2.12 16.51 -3.72
N ILE A 196 -2.76 15.33 -3.77
CA ILE A 196 -2.40 14.25 -4.70
C ILE A 196 -2.55 14.72 -6.14
N GLU A 197 -3.68 15.34 -6.51
CA GLU A 197 -3.94 15.88 -7.86
C GLU A 197 -2.85 16.88 -8.27
N ARG A 198 -2.56 17.87 -7.42
CA ARG A 198 -1.47 18.83 -7.69
C ARG A 198 -0.11 18.17 -7.91
N LYS A 199 0.20 17.09 -7.16
CA LYS A 199 1.44 16.35 -7.36
C LYS A 199 1.44 15.54 -8.67
N ILE A 200 0.31 14.98 -9.06
CA ILE A 200 0.17 14.30 -10.35
C ILE A 200 0.36 15.29 -11.50
N ASP A 201 -0.26 16.45 -11.44
CA ASP A 201 -0.19 17.49 -12.49
C ASP A 201 1.17 18.19 -12.52
N GLY A 202 1.75 18.52 -11.37
CA GLY A 202 3.05 19.18 -11.28
C GLY A 202 4.19 18.33 -11.86
N ILE A 203 4.12 17.01 -11.72
CA ILE A 203 5.08 16.09 -12.33
C ILE A 203 4.88 15.98 -13.85
N ALA A 204 3.65 16.17 -14.35
CA ALA A 204 3.36 16.16 -15.78
C ALA A 204 4.05 17.32 -16.54
N ASN A 205 4.15 18.49 -15.91
CA ASN A 205 4.74 19.69 -16.51
C ASN A 205 6.28 19.66 -16.58
N HIS A 206 6.96 18.84 -15.77
CA HIS A 206 8.43 18.69 -15.82
C HIS A 206 8.90 17.64 -16.85
N SER A 207 8.00 16.81 -17.37
CA SER A 207 8.32 15.79 -18.37
C SER A 207 8.15 16.29 -19.82
N ALA A 208 7.63 17.52 -20.01
CA ALA A 208 7.36 18.15 -21.31
C ALA A 208 8.39 19.26 -21.67
N SER A 209 9.40 19.47 -20.84
CA SER A 209 10.53 20.37 -21.05
C SER A 209 11.82 19.56 -21.20
#